data_cd57859c132b8390829c6fc9ac77fa6c
#
_entry.id   cd57859c132b8390829c6fc9ac77fa6c
#
_cell.length_a   1.000
_cell.length_b   1.000
_cell.length_c   1.000
_cell.angle_alpha   90.00
_cell.angle_beta   90.00
_cell.angle_gamma   90.00
#
_symmetry.space_group_name_H-M   'P 1'
#
loop_
_entity.id
_entity.type
_entity.pdbx_description
1 polymer ?
#
loop_
_entity_poly.entity_id
_entity_poly.type
_entity_poly.pdbx_seq_one_letter_code
_entity_poly.pdbx_strand_id
1 'polypeptide(L)'
;YLSSILALRPDNGKLLWHYQTTPGETWDFTATQQITLATLELDGKPRKVLMQAPKNGFFYVLDRATGELLSAEKFGKVTWAEKIDLTTGRPVEAPGVRYEKEQVVMWPSSFGAHNWHSMSFNPQTGLMYIPYQEVPGVYRNEGAAFKKIDGLNTGTGFSDTHEIPREAVSGALLAWDPVCQREAWRVPHSFYWNGGTLSTAGNLVFQGTADGQLHAYSADKGQRLWSFAAQTGIVAAPISFSLDGEQYVAVMAGWGG
;
A
#
# COMPACT_ATOMS: atom_id res chain seq x y z
N TYR A 1 12.81 -8.68 -13.04
CA TYR A 1 12.53 -8.21 -11.66
C TYR A 1 11.38 -7.21 -11.61
N LEU A 2 10.29 -7.47 -12.34
CA LEU A 2 9.05 -6.70 -12.13
C LEU A 2 8.52 -6.97 -10.72
N SER A 3 7.90 -5.97 -10.10
CA SER A 3 7.26 -6.07 -8.77
C SER A 3 8.16 -6.74 -7.72
N SER A 4 9.40 -6.27 -7.62
CA SER A 4 10.43 -6.93 -6.80
C SER A 4 11.10 -5.97 -5.82
N ILE A 5 11.50 -6.51 -4.68
CA ILE A 5 12.37 -5.90 -3.70
C ILE A 5 13.78 -6.41 -3.94
N LEU A 6 14.76 -5.52 -4.04
CA LEU A 6 16.17 -5.87 -4.25
C LEU A 6 17.02 -5.37 -3.08
N ALA A 7 17.89 -6.22 -2.55
CA ALA A 7 18.92 -5.80 -1.62
C ALA A 7 20.28 -5.75 -2.35
N LEU A 8 20.87 -4.57 -2.34
CA LEU A 8 22.13 -4.30 -3.03
C LEU A 8 23.20 -3.84 -2.05
N ARG A 9 24.47 -4.19 -2.32
CA ARG A 9 25.60 -3.58 -1.62
C ARG A 9 25.77 -2.15 -2.09
N PRO A 10 25.83 -1.16 -1.21
CA PRO A 10 25.96 0.24 -1.63
C PRO A 10 27.31 0.54 -2.30
N ASP A 11 28.40 -0.16 -1.90
CA ASP A 11 29.76 0.10 -2.39
C ASP A 11 29.94 -0.25 -3.87
N ASN A 12 29.22 -1.28 -4.38
CA ASN A 12 29.50 -1.86 -5.70
C ASN A 12 28.25 -2.34 -6.46
N GLY A 13 27.05 -2.11 -5.91
CA GLY A 13 25.77 -2.50 -6.54
C GLY A 13 25.53 -4.02 -6.62
N LYS A 14 26.34 -4.85 -5.94
CA LYS A 14 26.17 -6.30 -5.97
C LYS A 14 24.83 -6.70 -5.37
N LEU A 15 24.01 -7.46 -6.14
CA LEU A 15 22.77 -8.06 -5.65
C LEU A 15 23.09 -9.09 -4.55
N LEU A 16 22.46 -8.95 -3.39
CA LEU A 16 22.55 -9.87 -2.26
C LEU A 16 21.41 -10.86 -2.28
N TRP A 17 20.18 -10.33 -2.39
CA TRP A 17 18.95 -11.13 -2.52
C TRP A 17 17.88 -10.31 -3.24
N HIS A 18 16.83 -11.00 -3.70
CA HIS A 18 15.62 -10.38 -4.21
C HIS A 18 14.39 -11.16 -3.76
N TYR A 19 13.27 -10.46 -3.66
CA TYR A 19 11.96 -11.05 -3.44
C TYR A 19 10.96 -10.46 -4.43
N GLN A 20 10.25 -11.31 -5.16
CA GLN A 20 9.28 -10.88 -6.17
C GLN A 20 7.87 -11.06 -5.63
N THR A 21 7.17 -9.95 -5.38
CA THR A 21 5.83 -9.94 -4.77
C THR A 21 4.74 -10.43 -5.72
N THR A 22 4.90 -10.21 -7.02
CA THR A 22 3.93 -10.61 -8.04
C THR A 22 4.65 -11.16 -9.27
N PRO A 23 5.01 -12.47 -9.27
CA PRO A 23 5.60 -13.12 -10.45
C PRO A 23 4.61 -13.17 -11.62
N GLY A 24 5.10 -12.97 -12.86
CA GLY A 24 4.25 -12.97 -14.04
C GLY A 24 3.19 -11.85 -14.02
N GLU A 25 3.55 -10.73 -13.43
CA GLU A 25 2.71 -9.56 -13.23
C GLU A 25 2.13 -9.06 -14.56
N THR A 26 0.83 -8.76 -14.58
CA THR A 26 0.09 -8.29 -15.76
C THR A 26 -1.06 -7.32 -15.40
N TRP A 27 -1.20 -6.96 -14.11
CA TRP A 27 -2.29 -6.15 -13.58
C TRP A 27 -1.84 -4.74 -13.15
N ASP A 28 -0.58 -4.38 -13.40
CA ASP A 28 0.10 -3.18 -12.91
C ASP A 28 0.24 -3.17 -11.36
N PHE A 29 0.49 -4.34 -10.77
CA PHE A 29 0.79 -4.46 -9.35
C PHE A 29 2.25 -4.15 -9.08
N THR A 30 2.62 -2.88 -9.10
CA THR A 30 3.97 -2.43 -8.78
C THR A 30 4.28 -2.62 -7.29
N ALA A 31 5.55 -2.83 -6.96
CA ALA A 31 6.06 -2.90 -5.58
C ALA A 31 6.93 -1.66 -5.26
N THR A 32 6.48 -0.49 -5.71
CA THR A 32 7.18 0.80 -5.53
C THR A 32 6.81 1.51 -4.23
N GLN A 33 5.91 0.93 -3.45
CA GLN A 33 5.49 1.46 -2.16
C GLN A 33 6.66 1.51 -1.19
N GLN A 34 6.58 2.43 -0.23
CA GLN A 34 7.61 2.63 0.78
C GLN A 34 7.96 1.32 1.49
N ILE A 35 9.25 1.08 1.67
CA ILE A 35 9.79 0.01 2.49
C ILE A 35 10.07 0.55 3.88
N THR A 36 9.57 -0.14 4.90
CA THR A 36 9.82 0.19 6.30
C THR A 36 10.70 -0.88 6.95
N LEU A 37 11.80 -0.45 7.56
CA LEU A 37 12.70 -1.32 8.31
C LEU A 37 12.41 -1.19 9.81
N ALA A 38 12.25 -2.34 10.49
CA ALA A 38 12.01 -2.37 11.92
C ALA A 38 12.67 -3.60 12.58
N THR A 39 12.54 -3.68 13.89
CA THR A 39 12.75 -4.92 14.65
C THR A 39 11.40 -5.29 15.25
N LEU A 40 10.91 -6.48 14.95
CA LEU A 40 9.67 -7.03 15.49
C LEU A 40 9.99 -8.22 16.41
N GLU A 41 9.19 -8.40 17.44
CA GLU A 41 9.21 -9.63 18.26
C GLU A 41 8.36 -10.70 17.55
N LEU A 42 9.03 -11.68 16.94
CA LEU A 42 8.39 -12.81 16.28
C LEU A 42 8.77 -14.10 17.00
N ASP A 43 7.79 -14.87 17.46
CA ASP A 43 7.97 -16.10 18.24
C ASP A 43 8.88 -15.89 19.50
N GLY A 44 8.71 -14.74 20.15
CA GLY A 44 9.47 -14.37 21.34
C GLY A 44 10.95 -14.03 21.09
N LYS A 45 11.31 -13.72 19.83
CA LYS A 45 12.66 -13.32 19.43
C LYS A 45 12.65 -12.05 18.60
N PRO A 46 13.60 -11.13 18.84
CA PRO A 46 13.72 -9.94 18.00
C PRO A 46 14.24 -10.31 16.61
N ARG A 47 13.48 -9.96 15.57
CA ARG A 47 13.82 -10.15 14.16
C ARG A 47 13.93 -8.80 13.46
N LYS A 48 15.01 -8.59 12.76
CA LYS A 48 15.21 -7.42 11.90
C LYS A 48 14.47 -7.64 10.59
N VAL A 49 13.41 -6.86 10.38
CA VAL A 49 12.49 -7.07 9.25
C VAL A 49 12.48 -5.89 8.29
N LEU A 50 11.99 -6.19 7.09
CA LEU A 50 11.56 -5.28 6.07
C LEU A 50 10.04 -5.50 5.88
N MET A 51 9.27 -4.42 5.89
CA MET A 51 7.82 -4.45 5.71
C MET A 51 7.41 -3.64 4.51
N GLN A 52 6.45 -4.15 3.72
CA GLN A 52 5.87 -3.46 2.58
C GLN A 52 4.41 -3.87 2.38
N ALA A 53 3.57 -2.89 2.01
CA ALA A 53 2.18 -3.08 1.58
C ALA A 53 2.05 -2.63 0.11
N PRO A 54 2.43 -3.47 -0.89
CA PRO A 54 2.35 -3.12 -2.30
C PRO A 54 0.92 -3.10 -2.85
N LYS A 55 0.77 -2.68 -4.11
CA LYS A 55 -0.51 -2.61 -4.83
C LYS A 55 -1.31 -3.91 -4.77
N ASN A 56 -0.63 -5.06 -4.75
CA ASN A 56 -1.26 -6.38 -4.85
C ASN A 56 -2.14 -6.78 -3.65
N GLY A 57 -2.12 -5.99 -2.57
CA GLY A 57 -3.03 -6.13 -1.43
C GLY A 57 -2.58 -7.10 -0.33
N PHE A 58 -1.34 -7.61 -0.39
CA PHE A 58 -0.73 -8.38 0.69
C PHE A 58 0.27 -7.53 1.46
N PHE A 59 0.27 -7.66 2.79
CA PHE A 59 1.26 -7.05 3.65
C PHE A 59 2.40 -8.03 3.89
N TYR A 60 3.59 -7.71 3.39
CA TYR A 60 4.77 -8.57 3.46
C TYR A 60 5.67 -8.19 4.64
N VAL A 61 6.14 -9.21 5.36
CA VAL A 61 7.22 -9.11 6.34
C VAL A 61 8.33 -10.06 5.91
N LEU A 62 9.50 -9.51 5.62
CA LEU A 62 10.68 -10.25 5.17
C LEU A 62 11.81 -10.09 6.19
N ASP A 63 12.63 -11.12 6.38
CA ASP A 63 13.92 -10.95 7.03
C ASP A 63 14.79 -10.03 6.17
N ARG A 64 15.20 -8.88 6.72
CA ARG A 64 15.90 -7.88 5.90
C ARG A 64 17.33 -8.26 5.53
N ALA A 65 17.93 -9.26 6.19
CA ALA A 65 19.28 -9.72 5.89
C ALA A 65 19.30 -10.75 4.76
N THR A 66 18.29 -11.62 4.71
CA THR A 66 18.25 -12.78 3.80
C THR A 66 17.23 -12.65 2.67
N GLY A 67 16.19 -11.82 2.84
CA GLY A 67 15.06 -11.75 1.93
C GLY A 67 14.03 -12.88 2.13
N GLU A 68 14.19 -13.71 3.18
CA GLU A 68 13.24 -14.75 3.53
C GLU A 68 11.87 -14.16 3.86
N LEU A 69 10.81 -14.70 3.27
CA LEU A 69 9.44 -14.35 3.62
C LEU A 69 9.08 -14.92 4.99
N LEU A 70 8.76 -14.06 5.95
CA LEU A 70 8.35 -14.45 7.29
C LEU A 70 6.83 -14.53 7.40
N SER A 71 6.11 -13.59 6.81
CA SER A 71 4.66 -13.61 6.74
C SER A 71 4.13 -12.73 5.61
N ALA A 72 2.93 -13.06 5.11
CA ALA A 72 2.21 -12.26 4.13
C ALA A 72 0.72 -12.56 4.20
N GLU A 73 -0.09 -11.58 4.56
CA GLU A 73 -1.55 -11.69 4.63
C GLU A 73 -2.24 -10.55 3.88
N LYS A 74 -3.49 -10.78 3.49
CA LYS A 74 -4.31 -9.78 2.81
C LYS A 74 -4.67 -8.65 3.77
N PHE A 75 -4.25 -7.41 3.45
CA PHE A 75 -4.65 -6.26 4.25
C PHE A 75 -5.91 -5.55 3.72
N GLY A 76 -6.51 -6.09 2.65
CA GLY A 76 -7.72 -5.60 2.04
C GLY A 76 -8.40 -6.65 1.19
N LYS A 77 -9.36 -6.20 0.36
CA LYS A 77 -10.03 -7.09 -0.59
C LYS A 77 -9.09 -7.48 -1.73
N VAL A 78 -8.78 -8.77 -1.82
CA VAL A 78 -7.89 -9.36 -2.83
C VAL A 78 -8.56 -10.57 -3.44
N THR A 79 -8.78 -10.55 -4.75
CA THR A 79 -9.42 -11.65 -5.51
C THR A 79 -8.49 -12.29 -6.54
N TRP A 80 -7.33 -11.68 -6.85
CA TRP A 80 -6.38 -12.21 -7.84
C TRP A 80 -5.58 -13.41 -7.32
N ALA A 81 -5.42 -13.53 -5.99
CA ALA A 81 -4.73 -14.64 -5.36
C ALA A 81 -5.45 -15.08 -4.08
N GLU A 82 -5.39 -16.36 -3.78
CA GLU A 82 -5.95 -16.94 -2.58
C GLU A 82 -5.10 -16.62 -1.35
N LYS A 83 -3.79 -16.79 -1.47
CA LYS A 83 -2.78 -16.56 -0.42
C LYS A 83 -1.38 -16.41 -1.03
N ILE A 84 -0.44 -16.03 -0.20
CA ILE A 84 0.99 -16.24 -0.46
C ILE A 84 1.40 -17.55 0.24
N ASP A 85 1.95 -18.48 -0.50
CA ASP A 85 2.49 -19.72 0.06
C ASP A 85 3.82 -19.41 0.76
N LEU A 86 3.86 -19.56 2.08
CA LEU A 86 5.05 -19.22 2.88
C LEU A 86 6.23 -20.18 2.63
N THR A 87 5.98 -21.39 2.13
CA THR A 87 7.04 -22.35 1.81
C THR A 87 7.80 -21.94 0.55
N THR A 88 7.08 -21.47 -0.45
CA THR A 88 7.65 -21.08 -1.76
C THR A 88 7.89 -19.59 -1.89
N GLY A 89 7.28 -18.77 -1.04
CA GLY A 89 7.23 -17.30 -1.15
C GLY A 89 6.43 -16.81 -2.36
N ARG A 90 5.56 -17.64 -2.95
CA ARG A 90 4.85 -17.36 -4.19
C ARG A 90 3.34 -17.21 -3.96
N PRO A 91 2.66 -16.32 -4.73
CA PRO A 91 1.21 -16.26 -4.69
C PRO A 91 0.60 -17.53 -5.26
N VAL A 92 -0.49 -17.99 -4.64
CA VAL A 92 -1.40 -18.98 -5.19
C VAL A 92 -2.50 -18.18 -5.90
N GLU A 93 -2.37 -18.06 -7.23
CA GLU A 93 -3.34 -17.30 -8.03
C GLU A 93 -4.73 -17.95 -7.94
N ALA A 94 -5.77 -17.11 -7.85
CA ALA A 94 -7.13 -17.60 -7.91
C ALA A 94 -7.49 -18.05 -9.34
N PRO A 95 -8.39 -19.03 -9.50
CA PRO A 95 -8.83 -19.46 -10.83
C PRO A 95 -9.45 -18.33 -11.66
N GLY A 96 -9.13 -18.25 -12.95
CA GLY A 96 -9.75 -17.33 -13.89
C GLY A 96 -9.34 -15.87 -13.78
N VAL A 97 -8.24 -15.53 -13.04
CA VAL A 97 -7.79 -14.15 -12.88
C VAL A 97 -6.94 -13.63 -14.05
N ARG A 98 -6.50 -14.52 -14.92
CA ARG A 98 -5.79 -14.17 -16.14
C ARG A 98 -6.80 -13.81 -17.24
N TYR A 99 -6.66 -12.62 -17.80
CA TYR A 99 -7.63 -12.03 -18.76
C TYR A 99 -7.24 -12.19 -20.25
N GLU A 100 -6.44 -13.21 -20.58
CA GLU A 100 -6.04 -13.48 -21.95
C GLU A 100 -7.22 -13.80 -22.88
N LYS A 101 -8.26 -14.42 -22.35
CA LYS A 101 -9.42 -14.90 -23.13
C LYS A 101 -10.69 -14.13 -22.84
N GLU A 102 -10.94 -13.80 -21.57
CA GLU A 102 -12.18 -13.21 -21.08
C GLU A 102 -11.89 -11.97 -20.26
N GLN A 103 -12.84 -11.07 -20.21
CA GLN A 103 -12.79 -9.91 -19.31
C GLN A 103 -12.90 -10.38 -17.85
N VAL A 104 -12.07 -9.81 -16.98
CA VAL A 104 -12.03 -10.15 -15.55
C VAL A 104 -12.24 -8.90 -14.71
N VAL A 105 -13.11 -9.00 -13.70
CA VAL A 105 -13.25 -7.98 -12.64
C VAL A 105 -12.55 -8.48 -11.40
N MET A 106 -11.63 -7.68 -10.87
CA MET A 106 -10.84 -8.09 -9.70
C MET A 106 -10.54 -6.95 -8.74
N TRP A 107 -10.17 -7.33 -7.54
CA TRP A 107 -9.62 -6.45 -6.52
C TRP A 107 -8.19 -6.89 -6.16
N PRO A 108 -7.31 -5.93 -5.91
CA PRO A 108 -7.45 -4.51 -6.26
C PRO A 108 -7.31 -4.27 -7.76
N SER A 109 -7.64 -3.04 -8.20
CA SER A 109 -7.32 -2.56 -9.54
C SER A 109 -5.82 -2.24 -9.69
N SER A 110 -5.43 -1.69 -10.84
CA SER A 110 -4.09 -1.13 -11.09
C SER A 110 -3.73 0.03 -10.15
N PHE A 111 -4.70 0.64 -9.47
CA PHE A 111 -4.44 1.59 -8.39
C PHE A 111 -3.90 0.91 -7.12
N GLY A 112 -4.15 -0.39 -6.95
CA GLY A 112 -3.71 -1.18 -5.81
C GLY A 112 -4.61 -1.04 -4.58
N ALA A 113 -4.37 -1.86 -3.56
CA ALA A 113 -4.97 -1.68 -2.24
C ALA A 113 -4.23 -0.61 -1.41
N HIS A 114 -3.04 -0.25 -1.81
CA HIS A 114 -2.20 0.86 -1.38
C HIS A 114 -1.35 1.28 -2.58
N ASN A 115 -1.07 2.57 -2.69
CA ASN A 115 -0.24 3.11 -3.78
C ASN A 115 1.02 3.81 -3.23
N TRP A 116 1.53 4.81 -3.89
CA TRP A 116 2.77 5.52 -3.53
C TRP A 116 2.68 6.37 -2.25
N HIS A 117 1.49 6.64 -1.74
CA HIS A 117 1.28 7.42 -0.52
C HIS A 117 2.02 6.78 0.66
N SER A 118 2.80 7.56 1.40
CA SER A 118 3.63 7.00 2.47
C SER A 118 2.80 6.38 3.58
N MET A 119 3.16 5.16 3.96
CA MET A 119 2.73 4.56 5.22
C MET A 119 3.70 4.91 6.34
N SER A 120 3.31 4.77 7.59
CA SER A 120 4.17 5.03 8.75
C SER A 120 4.05 3.95 9.80
N PHE A 121 5.18 3.59 10.42
CA PHE A 121 5.24 2.61 11.52
C PHE A 121 5.48 3.32 12.85
N ASN A 122 4.73 2.95 13.87
CA ASN A 122 4.96 3.42 15.23
C ASN A 122 5.45 2.26 16.11
N PRO A 123 6.71 2.29 16.55
CA PRO A 123 7.27 1.21 17.37
C PRO A 123 6.66 1.11 18.76
N GLN A 124 5.98 2.15 19.27
CA GLN A 124 5.33 2.12 20.59
C GLN A 124 4.00 1.37 20.54
N THR A 125 3.24 1.52 19.45
CA THR A 125 1.99 0.76 19.24
C THR A 125 2.22 -0.57 18.55
N GLY A 126 3.36 -0.73 17.87
CA GLY A 126 3.64 -1.88 17.02
C GLY A 126 2.85 -1.90 15.71
N LEU A 127 2.17 -0.80 15.36
CA LEU A 127 1.25 -0.75 14.22
C LEU A 127 1.84 -0.01 13.01
N MET A 128 1.48 -0.50 11.82
CA MET A 128 1.69 0.17 10.55
C MET A 128 0.39 0.88 10.13
N TYR A 129 0.50 2.17 9.77
CA TYR A 129 -0.64 2.96 9.30
C TYR A 129 -0.56 3.10 7.78
N ILE A 130 -1.58 2.61 7.10
CA ILE A 130 -1.60 2.45 5.64
C ILE A 130 -2.73 3.29 5.05
N PRO A 131 -2.46 4.17 4.06
CA PRO A 131 -3.50 4.78 3.24
C PRO A 131 -4.14 3.72 2.35
N TYR A 132 -5.17 3.05 2.88
CA TYR A 132 -5.86 1.95 2.22
C TYR A 132 -6.86 2.46 1.20
N GLN A 133 -6.95 1.74 0.09
CA GLN A 133 -7.98 1.96 -0.92
C GLN A 133 -8.55 0.63 -1.41
N GLU A 134 -9.84 0.62 -1.72
CA GLU A 134 -10.56 -0.50 -2.29
C GLU A 134 -11.22 -0.05 -3.57
N VAL A 135 -10.61 -0.41 -4.71
CA VAL A 135 -11.07 -0.04 -6.04
C VAL A 135 -10.99 -1.30 -6.92
N PRO A 136 -12.10 -1.76 -7.50
CA PRO A 136 -12.07 -2.86 -8.46
C PRO A 136 -11.44 -2.42 -9.78
N GLY A 137 -10.83 -3.36 -10.49
CA GLY A 137 -10.33 -3.20 -11.85
C GLY A 137 -11.07 -4.12 -12.81
N VAL A 138 -11.36 -3.61 -13.99
CA VAL A 138 -11.86 -4.40 -15.11
C VAL A 138 -10.74 -4.54 -16.12
N TYR A 139 -10.29 -5.76 -16.36
CA TYR A 139 -9.18 -6.06 -17.25
C TYR A 139 -9.67 -6.84 -18.47
N ARG A 140 -9.21 -6.42 -19.62
CA ARG A 140 -9.53 -7.04 -20.90
C ARG A 140 -8.30 -7.04 -21.79
N ASN A 141 -7.94 -8.19 -22.35
CA ASN A 141 -6.87 -8.27 -23.33
C ASN A 141 -7.32 -7.61 -24.63
N GLU A 142 -6.57 -6.63 -25.12
CA GLU A 142 -6.83 -6.00 -26.41
C GLU A 142 -6.40 -6.90 -27.59
N GLY A 143 -5.49 -7.84 -27.36
CA GLY A 143 -5.05 -8.82 -28.34
C GLY A 143 -4.68 -8.19 -29.68
N ALA A 144 -5.27 -8.67 -30.76
CA ALA A 144 -5.04 -8.18 -32.14
C ALA A 144 -5.60 -6.76 -32.37
N ALA A 145 -6.46 -6.24 -31.49
CA ALA A 145 -6.97 -4.89 -31.58
C ALA A 145 -5.97 -3.85 -31.02
N PHE A 146 -4.95 -4.29 -30.28
CA PHE A 146 -3.92 -3.41 -29.76
C PHE A 146 -3.20 -2.65 -30.86
N LYS A 147 -3.17 -1.34 -30.73
CA LYS A 147 -2.40 -0.44 -31.61
C LYS A 147 -1.46 0.39 -30.76
N LYS A 148 -0.16 0.25 -30.99
CA LYS A 148 0.82 1.10 -30.35
C LYS A 148 0.60 2.56 -30.71
N ILE A 149 0.54 3.41 -29.69
CA ILE A 149 0.44 4.88 -29.81
C ILE A 149 1.66 5.54 -29.18
N ASP A 150 1.86 6.82 -29.50
CA ASP A 150 2.84 7.64 -28.76
C ASP A 150 2.29 7.91 -27.35
N GLY A 151 3.03 7.50 -26.32
CA GLY A 151 2.63 7.63 -24.92
C GLY A 151 2.48 6.28 -24.21
N LEU A 152 1.55 6.20 -23.26
CA LEU A 152 1.33 5.00 -22.45
C LEU A 152 0.65 3.89 -23.27
N ASN A 153 1.29 2.73 -23.29
CA ASN A 153 0.81 1.54 -23.98
C ASN A 153 0.73 0.39 -22.98
N THR A 154 -0.46 -0.08 -22.67
CA THR A 154 -0.70 -1.14 -21.68
C THR A 154 -1.06 -2.49 -22.30
N GLY A 155 -1.61 -2.52 -23.51
CA GLY A 155 -2.16 -3.73 -24.14
C GLY A 155 -3.41 -4.27 -23.45
N THR A 156 -3.87 -3.57 -22.42
CA THR A 156 -5.05 -3.88 -21.63
C THR A 156 -6.07 -2.77 -21.82
N GLY A 157 -7.27 -3.13 -22.25
CA GLY A 157 -8.41 -2.23 -22.19
C GLY A 157 -8.77 -2.00 -20.73
N PHE A 158 -8.57 -0.79 -20.26
CA PHE A 158 -9.21 -0.35 -19.03
C PHE A 158 -10.64 0.02 -19.39
N SER A 159 -11.62 -0.72 -18.92
CA SER A 159 -12.97 -0.19 -18.99
C SER A 159 -13.03 1.04 -18.10
N ASP A 160 -13.69 2.05 -18.60
CA ASP A 160 -13.87 3.30 -17.90
C ASP A 160 -14.34 3.05 -16.48
N THR A 161 -13.70 3.70 -15.53
CA THR A 161 -14.14 3.74 -14.12
C THR A 161 -15.61 4.16 -13.96
N HIS A 162 -16.23 4.67 -15.00
CA HIS A 162 -17.66 4.99 -15.08
C HIS A 162 -18.58 3.76 -14.98
N GLU A 163 -18.10 2.55 -15.29
CA GLU A 163 -18.88 1.33 -15.15
C GLU A 163 -18.81 0.75 -13.72
N ILE A 164 -17.94 1.30 -12.85
CA ILE A 164 -17.76 0.82 -11.48
C ILE A 164 -18.76 1.57 -10.58
N PRO A 165 -19.68 0.86 -9.92
CA PRO A 165 -20.58 1.48 -8.95
C PRO A 165 -19.80 2.20 -7.86
N ARG A 166 -20.21 3.41 -7.49
CA ARG A 166 -19.54 4.22 -6.47
C ARG A 166 -19.41 3.47 -5.13
N GLU A 167 -20.38 2.63 -4.83
CA GLU A 167 -20.44 1.81 -3.61
C GLU A 167 -19.38 0.69 -3.58
N ALA A 168 -18.81 0.35 -4.73
CA ALA A 168 -17.73 -0.62 -4.85
C ALA A 168 -16.35 -0.01 -4.56
N VAL A 169 -16.30 1.32 -4.36
CA VAL A 169 -15.07 2.08 -4.17
C VAL A 169 -15.03 2.69 -2.78
N SER A 170 -13.99 2.42 -2.01
CA SER A 170 -13.82 2.97 -0.67
C SER A 170 -12.35 3.26 -0.35
N GLY A 171 -12.12 4.08 0.69
CA GLY A 171 -10.81 4.35 1.24
C GLY A 171 -10.83 4.37 2.74
N ALA A 172 -9.68 4.24 3.37
CA ALA A 172 -9.55 4.29 4.81
C ALA A 172 -8.11 4.63 5.25
N LEU A 173 -8.00 5.09 6.48
CA LEU A 173 -6.77 4.94 7.27
C LEU A 173 -6.84 3.57 7.95
N LEU A 174 -5.96 2.66 7.57
CA LEU A 174 -5.88 1.32 8.11
C LEU A 174 -4.69 1.21 9.06
N ALA A 175 -4.91 0.75 10.29
CA ALA A 175 -3.85 0.32 11.19
C ALA A 175 -3.71 -1.19 11.14
N TRP A 176 -2.54 -1.66 10.78
CA TRP A 176 -2.20 -3.05 10.60
C TRP A 176 -1.20 -3.53 11.63
N ASP A 177 -1.48 -4.66 12.27
CA ASP A 177 -0.55 -5.34 13.15
C ASP A 177 0.35 -6.26 12.31
N PRO A 178 1.64 -5.92 12.11
CA PRO A 178 2.54 -6.72 11.28
C PRO A 178 2.99 -8.04 11.92
N VAL A 179 2.82 -8.20 13.21
CA VAL A 179 3.15 -9.44 13.95
C VAL A 179 2.00 -10.43 13.83
N CYS A 180 0.79 -9.98 14.16
CA CYS A 180 -0.41 -10.81 14.08
C CYS A 180 -1.00 -10.90 12.67
N GLN A 181 -0.49 -10.11 11.72
CA GLN A 181 -0.96 -10.02 10.33
C GLN A 181 -2.47 -9.81 10.25
N ARG A 182 -2.95 -8.78 10.94
CA ARG A 182 -4.37 -8.44 10.99
C ARG A 182 -4.60 -6.94 11.16
N GLU A 183 -5.80 -6.53 10.79
CA GLU A 183 -6.31 -5.19 11.10
C GLU A 183 -6.44 -5.00 12.62
N ALA A 184 -5.87 -3.91 13.13
CA ALA A 184 -6.07 -3.47 14.50
C ALA A 184 -7.28 -2.52 14.59
N TRP A 185 -7.36 -1.56 13.69
CA TRP A 185 -8.49 -0.65 13.54
C TRP A 185 -8.49 0.01 12.15
N ARG A 186 -9.63 0.58 11.78
CA ARG A 186 -9.84 1.27 10.50
C ARG A 186 -10.69 2.52 10.68
N VAL A 187 -10.31 3.60 10.03
CA VAL A 187 -11.12 4.81 9.90
C VAL A 187 -11.52 4.97 8.43
N PRO A 188 -12.80 4.79 8.08
CA PRO A 188 -13.25 4.94 6.70
C PRO A 188 -13.19 6.40 6.25
N HIS A 189 -12.92 6.62 4.96
CA HIS A 189 -12.92 7.92 4.29
C HIS A 189 -13.97 7.96 3.16
N SER A 190 -14.42 9.18 2.84
CA SER A 190 -15.42 9.40 1.77
C SER A 190 -14.89 9.09 0.37
N PHE A 191 -13.56 9.12 0.19
CA PHE A 191 -12.87 8.87 -1.07
C PHE A 191 -11.75 7.85 -0.87
N TYR A 192 -11.36 7.19 -1.95
CA TYR A 192 -10.31 6.18 -1.91
C TYR A 192 -8.89 6.78 -1.98
N TRP A 193 -8.71 7.93 -2.65
CA TRP A 193 -7.39 8.52 -2.89
C TRP A 193 -7.07 9.56 -1.80
N ASN A 194 -6.44 9.14 -0.72
CA ASN A 194 -6.10 9.97 0.43
C ASN A 194 -4.59 10.11 0.58
N GLY A 195 -4.15 11.08 1.38
CA GLY A 195 -2.73 11.36 1.60
C GLY A 195 -1.98 10.28 2.37
N GLY A 196 -0.66 10.41 2.34
CA GLY A 196 0.22 9.59 3.16
C GLY A 196 0.07 9.87 4.65
N THR A 197 0.66 9.02 5.49
CA THR A 197 0.56 9.09 6.95
C THR A 197 1.87 9.56 7.60
N LEU A 198 1.74 10.18 8.77
CA LEU A 198 2.84 10.47 9.70
C LEU A 198 2.44 9.98 11.08
N SER A 199 3.23 9.10 11.70
CA SER A 199 3.06 8.73 13.10
C SER A 199 4.09 9.43 14.00
N THR A 200 3.71 9.73 15.24
CA THR A 200 4.57 10.39 16.21
C THR A 200 4.67 9.62 17.51
N ALA A 201 5.73 9.88 18.30
CA ALA A 201 5.91 9.30 19.63
C ALA A 201 4.84 9.75 20.64
N GLY A 202 4.10 10.83 20.34
CA GLY A 202 2.99 11.32 21.16
C GLY A 202 1.65 10.59 20.93
N ASN A 203 1.67 9.36 20.44
CA ASN A 203 0.47 8.56 20.12
C ASN A 203 -0.46 9.22 19.10
N LEU A 204 0.09 9.91 18.11
CA LEU A 204 -0.68 10.54 17.04
C LEU A 204 -0.35 9.94 15.67
N VAL A 205 -1.37 9.85 14.81
CA VAL A 205 -1.24 9.62 13.37
C VAL A 205 -1.92 10.76 12.63
N PHE A 206 -1.18 11.40 11.73
CA PHE A 206 -1.70 12.44 10.85
C PHE A 206 -1.93 11.89 9.45
N GLN A 207 -3.05 12.26 8.84
CA GLN A 207 -3.34 11.98 7.43
C GLN A 207 -4.15 13.12 6.82
N GLY A 208 -3.78 13.50 5.60
CA GLY A 208 -4.62 14.35 4.75
C GLY A 208 -5.64 13.52 3.98
N THR A 209 -6.77 14.11 3.65
CA THR A 209 -7.85 13.45 2.91
C THR A 209 -8.21 14.19 1.64
N ALA A 210 -8.80 13.47 0.69
CA ALA A 210 -9.21 13.99 -0.60
C ALA A 210 -10.25 15.11 -0.51
N ASP A 211 -11.06 15.13 0.55
CA ASP A 211 -12.06 16.15 0.83
C ASP A 211 -11.48 17.42 1.51
N GLY A 212 -10.17 17.53 1.57
CA GLY A 212 -9.48 18.74 2.02
C GLY A 212 -9.34 18.89 3.52
N GLN A 213 -9.32 17.78 4.25
CA GLN A 213 -9.08 17.79 5.69
C GLN A 213 -7.69 17.25 6.01
N LEU A 214 -7.02 17.85 6.99
CA LEU A 214 -5.90 17.24 7.70
C LEU A 214 -6.41 16.78 9.07
N HIS A 215 -6.30 15.50 9.34
CA HIS A 215 -6.75 14.90 10.59
C HIS A 215 -5.57 14.43 11.44
N ALA A 216 -5.75 14.48 12.77
CA ALA A 216 -4.96 13.75 13.73
C ALA A 216 -5.83 12.71 14.43
N TYR A 217 -5.32 11.49 14.49
CA TYR A 217 -5.97 10.36 15.15
C TYR A 217 -5.08 9.83 16.29
N SER A 218 -5.69 9.22 17.32
CA SER A 218 -4.92 8.43 18.27
C SER A 218 -4.33 7.20 17.56
N ALA A 219 -3.04 6.97 17.74
CA ALA A 219 -2.31 5.91 17.03
C ALA A 219 -2.75 4.51 17.47
N ASP A 220 -3.15 4.37 18.74
CA ASP A 220 -3.58 3.10 19.34
C ASP A 220 -5.02 2.68 18.99
N LYS A 221 -5.93 3.65 18.67
CA LYS A 221 -7.37 3.36 18.52
C LYS A 221 -8.02 3.96 17.28
N GLY A 222 -7.33 4.83 16.54
CA GLY A 222 -7.89 5.51 15.38
C GLY A 222 -8.97 6.54 15.72
N GLN A 223 -9.08 6.95 16.99
CA GLN A 223 -10.01 8.00 17.38
C GLN A 223 -9.55 9.34 16.79
N ARG A 224 -10.43 10.02 16.06
CA ARG A 224 -10.14 11.36 15.53
C ARG A 224 -10.11 12.37 16.68
N LEU A 225 -8.95 12.99 16.87
CA LEU A 225 -8.69 13.95 17.96
C LEU A 225 -8.75 15.40 17.48
N TRP A 226 -8.38 15.64 16.21
CA TRP A 226 -8.30 16.97 15.66
C TRP A 226 -8.50 16.97 14.14
N SER A 227 -8.95 18.08 13.58
CA SER A 227 -9.14 18.28 12.15
C SER A 227 -8.87 19.73 11.76
N PHE A 228 -8.32 19.91 10.57
CA PHE A 228 -8.11 21.23 9.96
C PHE A 228 -8.57 21.21 8.50
N ALA A 229 -9.42 22.17 8.12
CA ALA A 229 -9.88 22.32 6.75
C ALA A 229 -8.84 23.09 5.92
N ALA A 230 -8.21 22.41 4.98
CA ALA A 230 -7.18 22.97 4.10
C ALA A 230 -7.75 23.55 2.80
N GLN A 231 -9.08 23.50 2.59
CA GLN A 231 -9.82 24.04 1.44
C GLN A 231 -9.54 23.31 0.10
N THR A 232 -8.58 22.41 0.04
CA THR A 232 -8.27 21.58 -1.12
C THR A 232 -7.80 20.20 -0.66
N GLY A 233 -7.95 19.18 -1.51
CA GLY A 233 -7.53 17.83 -1.19
C GLY A 233 -6.06 17.75 -0.80
N ILE A 234 -5.71 16.81 0.09
CA ILE A 234 -4.36 16.58 0.56
C ILE A 234 -3.98 15.15 0.21
N VAL A 235 -3.06 14.98 -0.74
CA VAL A 235 -2.53 13.67 -1.15
C VAL A 235 -1.07 13.46 -0.73
N ALA A 236 -0.38 14.52 -0.31
CA ALA A 236 0.97 14.44 0.23
C ALA A 236 0.98 13.83 1.64
N ALA A 237 2.13 13.27 2.02
CA ALA A 237 2.37 12.87 3.40
C ALA A 237 2.76 14.07 4.26
N PRO A 238 2.25 14.20 5.51
CA PRO A 238 2.74 15.18 6.45
C PRO A 238 4.17 14.88 6.90
N ILE A 239 4.88 15.92 7.31
CA ILE A 239 6.18 15.80 7.98
C ILE A 239 6.12 16.47 9.35
N SER A 240 6.97 16.05 10.30
CA SER A 240 7.14 16.71 11.58
C SER A 240 8.59 17.18 11.75
N PHE A 241 8.75 18.37 12.29
CA PHE A 241 10.05 18.95 12.62
C PHE A 241 9.96 19.81 13.88
N SER A 242 11.08 20.13 14.47
CA SER A 242 11.18 21.05 15.63
C SER A 242 11.90 22.32 15.23
N LEU A 243 11.38 23.47 15.67
CA LEU A 243 11.99 24.78 15.51
C LEU A 243 11.88 25.53 16.85
N ASP A 244 13.01 26.00 17.37
CA ASP A 244 13.09 26.74 18.63
C ASP A 244 12.41 26.03 19.84
N GLY A 245 12.47 24.69 19.85
CA GLY A 245 11.88 23.86 20.91
C GLY A 245 10.39 23.55 20.74
N GLU A 246 9.73 24.10 19.73
CA GLU A 246 8.34 23.79 19.37
C GLU A 246 8.28 22.75 18.25
N GLN A 247 7.31 21.84 18.33
CA GLN A 247 7.06 20.84 17.30
C GLN A 247 6.01 21.35 16.31
N TYR A 248 6.34 21.21 15.03
CA TYR A 248 5.47 21.55 13.91
C TYR A 248 5.12 20.32 13.09
N VAL A 249 3.93 20.33 12.50
CA VAL A 249 3.53 19.43 11.44
C VAL A 249 3.25 20.26 10.19
N ALA A 250 3.88 19.91 9.08
CA ALA A 250 3.66 20.54 7.80
C ALA A 250 3.17 19.53 6.76
N VAL A 251 2.30 19.98 5.85
CA VAL A 251 1.80 19.17 4.75
C VAL A 251 1.58 20.05 3.52
N MET A 252 1.83 19.50 2.35
CA MET A 252 1.48 20.15 1.09
C MET A 252 0.00 19.89 0.79
N ALA A 253 -0.79 20.94 0.65
CA ALA A 253 -2.20 20.86 0.26
C ALA A 253 -2.33 21.06 -1.26
N GLY A 254 -3.08 20.19 -1.91
CA GLY A 254 -3.30 20.15 -3.35
C GLY A 254 -3.38 18.73 -3.88
N TRP A 255 -3.95 18.56 -5.07
CA TRP A 255 -4.07 17.26 -5.72
C TRP A 255 -2.79 16.83 -6.45
N GLY A 256 -1.85 17.73 -6.65
CA GLY A 256 -0.74 17.56 -7.56
C GLY A 256 -1.19 17.73 -9.01
N GLY A 257 -0.24 17.84 -9.92
CA GLY A 257 -0.50 18.00 -11.34
C GLY A 257 -0.64 16.70 -12.09
#